data_84154df52ed66f315b74a76009a8e866
#
_entry.id   84154df52ed66f315b74a76009a8e866
#
_cell.length_a   1.000
_cell.length_b   1.000
_cell.length_c   1.000
_cell.angle_alpha   90.00
_cell.angle_beta   90.00
_cell.angle_gamma   90.00
#
_symmetry.space_group_name_H-M   'P 1'
#
loop_
_entity.id
_entity.type
_entity.pdbx_description
1 polymer ?
#
loop_
_entity_poly.entity_id
_entity_poly.type
_entity_poly.pdbx_seq_one_letter_code
_entity_poly.pdbx_strand_id
1 'polypeptide(L)'
;QSSNVKKARDVNSTLKDGHPVSVLLMGTDTGALGRDFKGRTDTIMVAVLNPKKKTMTVVSLPRDAKVEVSGYESEYPSKLNAAYFYGGSGTAVKTVQNYLNVPIDFYATINMGGLERLIDSVGGLDIKPLLTFTYDNQSFVKDEETHMDGARALAYVRMRYTDPQGDYGRQARQRQVLTQLAFKGSHLTSLINQKFLSTISKQMVTDLTFDDLLVLGSKYRVATHNMVTDHLAGQPNQENGESFEVPTTKERQRITNLLRKALGLKHAQTGDSGEWVDADD
;
A
#
# COMPACT_ATOMS: atom_id res chain seq x y z
N GLN A 1 7.04 0.39 -20.15
CA GLN A 1 7.56 -0.99 -20.17
C GLN A 1 7.01 -1.66 -18.93
N SER A 2 6.04 -2.57 -19.11
CA SER A 2 5.60 -3.46 -18.05
C SER A 2 6.81 -4.34 -17.71
N SER A 3 7.46 -4.04 -16.59
CA SER A 3 8.47 -4.96 -16.07
C SER A 3 7.76 -6.30 -15.82
N ASN A 4 8.17 -7.34 -16.51
CA ASN A 4 7.73 -8.72 -16.23
C ASN A 4 8.18 -9.09 -14.81
N VAL A 5 7.37 -8.73 -13.84
CA VAL A 5 7.58 -9.10 -12.44
C VAL A 5 7.32 -10.59 -12.32
N LYS A 6 8.37 -11.35 -11.99
CA LYS A 6 8.20 -12.77 -11.74
C LYS A 6 7.26 -12.98 -10.56
N LYS A 7 6.10 -13.56 -10.84
CA LYS A 7 5.11 -13.87 -9.80
C LYS A 7 5.58 -15.05 -8.95
N ALA A 8 5.30 -15.00 -7.66
CA ALA A 8 5.63 -16.08 -6.72
C ALA A 8 4.70 -17.30 -6.86
N ARG A 9 3.53 -17.11 -7.49
CA ARG A 9 2.55 -18.17 -7.77
C ARG A 9 1.75 -17.87 -9.03
N ASP A 10 0.92 -18.81 -9.48
CA ASP A 10 0.02 -18.60 -10.63
C ASP A 10 -1.13 -17.67 -10.23
N VAL A 11 -0.99 -16.38 -10.56
CA VAL A 11 -1.98 -15.35 -10.22
C VAL A 11 -3.24 -15.42 -11.08
N ASN A 12 -3.15 -15.93 -12.32
CA ASN A 12 -4.30 -16.00 -13.22
C ASN A 12 -5.31 -17.03 -12.73
N SER A 13 -4.88 -18.24 -12.39
CA SER A 13 -5.75 -19.26 -11.82
C SER A 13 -6.26 -18.84 -10.44
N THR A 14 -5.38 -18.30 -9.59
CA THR A 14 -5.75 -17.78 -8.26
C THR A 14 -6.89 -16.77 -8.34
N LEU A 15 -6.81 -15.81 -9.24
CA LEU A 15 -7.81 -14.77 -9.42
C LEU A 15 -9.12 -15.34 -9.99
N LYS A 16 -9.05 -16.14 -11.05
CA LYS A 16 -10.22 -16.75 -11.70
C LYS A 16 -11.02 -17.65 -10.75
N ASP A 17 -10.33 -18.41 -9.90
CA ASP A 17 -10.93 -19.35 -8.96
C ASP A 17 -11.44 -18.65 -7.69
N GLY A 18 -11.28 -17.34 -7.56
CA GLY A 18 -11.72 -16.58 -6.40
C GLY A 18 -10.94 -16.91 -5.12
N HIS A 19 -9.69 -17.35 -5.26
CA HIS A 19 -8.79 -17.50 -4.11
C HIS A 19 -8.34 -16.13 -3.59
N PRO A 20 -7.97 -16.02 -2.30
CA PRO A 20 -7.45 -14.77 -1.77
C PRO A 20 -6.25 -14.27 -2.57
N VAL A 21 -6.21 -12.96 -2.85
CA VAL A 21 -5.13 -12.30 -3.58
C VAL A 21 -4.51 -11.18 -2.77
N SER A 22 -3.24 -10.91 -3.03
CA SER A 22 -2.47 -9.82 -2.41
C SER A 22 -2.10 -8.75 -3.42
N VAL A 23 -2.18 -7.50 -2.99
CA VAL A 23 -1.82 -6.33 -3.78
C VAL A 23 -0.86 -5.46 -2.97
N LEU A 24 0.30 -5.13 -3.53
CA LEU A 24 1.19 -4.11 -2.97
C LEU A 24 0.71 -2.73 -3.45
N LEU A 25 0.22 -1.92 -2.51
CA LEU A 25 -0.22 -0.55 -2.75
C LEU A 25 0.89 0.41 -2.33
N MET A 26 1.29 1.27 -3.24
CA MET A 26 2.34 2.26 -2.99
C MET A 26 1.88 3.65 -3.41
N GLY A 27 2.24 4.67 -2.62
CA GLY A 27 2.08 6.07 -2.95
C GLY A 27 3.45 6.73 -3.16
N THR A 28 3.62 7.45 -4.27
CA THR A 28 4.82 8.21 -4.57
C THR A 28 4.55 9.71 -4.53
N ASP A 29 5.53 10.49 -4.12
CA ASP A 29 5.46 11.95 -4.10
C ASP A 29 5.92 12.60 -5.41
N THR A 30 6.35 11.81 -6.37
CA THR A 30 6.86 12.31 -7.66
C THR A 30 5.78 12.70 -8.64
N GLY A 31 6.03 13.79 -9.39
CA GLY A 31 5.03 14.42 -10.25
C GLY A 31 4.60 13.66 -11.50
N ALA A 32 5.31 12.61 -11.94
CA ALA A 32 4.94 11.87 -13.15
C ALA A 32 5.30 10.39 -13.05
N LEU A 33 4.29 9.54 -12.95
CA LEU A 33 4.45 8.10 -13.09
C LEU A 33 5.01 7.74 -14.48
N GLY A 34 6.13 7.01 -14.47
CA GLY A 34 6.72 6.45 -15.69
C GLY A 34 7.77 7.28 -16.39
N ARG A 35 8.04 8.53 -15.99
CA ARG A 35 9.11 9.34 -16.61
C ARG A 35 10.41 9.39 -15.83
N ASP A 36 10.36 9.24 -14.50
CA ASP A 36 11.53 9.20 -13.64
C ASP A 36 11.28 8.23 -12.49
N PHE A 37 12.01 7.13 -12.45
CA PHE A 37 12.06 6.20 -11.31
C PHE A 37 12.77 6.80 -10.09
N LYS A 38 12.96 8.11 -10.04
CA LYS A 38 13.75 8.78 -9.00
C LYS A 38 12.97 9.11 -7.73
N GLY A 39 11.68 8.76 -7.65
CA GLY A 39 10.87 8.99 -6.48
C GLY A 39 10.96 7.87 -5.45
N ARG A 40 10.78 8.23 -4.19
CA ARG A 40 10.60 7.26 -3.11
C ARG A 40 9.12 7.07 -2.83
N THR A 41 8.75 5.86 -2.41
CA THR A 41 7.39 5.59 -1.95
C THR A 41 7.25 6.03 -0.51
N ASP A 42 6.36 7.00 -0.24
CA ASP A 42 6.09 7.46 1.13
C ASP A 42 5.05 6.62 1.85
N THR A 43 4.25 5.89 1.10
CA THR A 43 3.24 4.97 1.61
C THR A 43 3.42 3.61 0.97
N ILE A 44 3.51 2.57 1.80
CA ILE A 44 3.66 1.18 1.37
C ILE A 44 2.71 0.33 2.18
N MET A 45 1.82 -0.40 1.51
CA MET A 45 0.83 -1.27 2.15
C MET A 45 0.69 -2.57 1.39
N VAL A 46 0.39 -3.64 2.11
CA VAL A 46 -0.06 -4.91 1.53
C VAL A 46 -1.54 -5.09 1.83
N ALA A 47 -2.35 -5.19 0.79
CA ALA A 47 -3.77 -5.49 0.89
C ALA A 47 -4.03 -6.94 0.48
N VAL A 48 -4.78 -7.68 1.29
CA VAL A 48 -5.24 -9.03 0.97
C VAL A 48 -6.75 -9.03 0.88
N LEU A 49 -7.27 -9.42 -0.28
CA LEU A 49 -8.69 -9.57 -0.52
C LEU A 49 -9.05 -11.06 -0.45
N ASN A 50 -9.87 -11.43 0.53
CA ASN A 50 -10.35 -12.79 0.73
C ASN A 50 -11.87 -12.85 0.55
N PRO A 51 -12.36 -13.24 -0.64
CA PRO A 51 -13.80 -13.28 -0.90
C PRO A 51 -14.52 -14.37 -0.10
N LYS A 52 -13.86 -15.49 0.20
CA LYS A 52 -14.44 -16.58 0.99
C LYS A 52 -14.71 -16.16 2.43
N LYS A 53 -13.81 -15.39 3.03
CA LYS A 53 -13.97 -14.84 4.39
C LYS A 53 -14.65 -13.48 4.41
N LYS A 54 -14.96 -12.92 3.26
CA LYS A 54 -15.54 -11.57 3.10
C LYS A 54 -14.72 -10.50 3.85
N THR A 55 -13.40 -10.59 3.74
CA THR A 55 -12.46 -9.75 4.50
C THR A 55 -11.39 -9.16 3.59
N MET A 56 -11.12 -7.88 3.78
CA MET A 56 -9.98 -7.17 3.25
C MET A 56 -9.03 -6.84 4.40
N THR A 57 -7.81 -7.36 4.34
CA THR A 57 -6.77 -7.09 5.33
C THR A 57 -5.76 -6.15 4.72
N VAL A 58 -5.49 -5.02 5.39
CA VAL A 58 -4.52 -4.02 4.94
C VAL A 58 -3.46 -3.82 6.01
N VAL A 59 -2.21 -4.10 5.65
CA VAL A 59 -1.05 -3.93 6.54
C VAL A 59 -0.15 -2.84 6.01
N SER A 60 0.09 -1.81 6.83
CA SER A 60 1.05 -0.76 6.52
C SER A 60 2.46 -1.19 6.88
N LEU A 61 3.40 -0.93 5.97
CA LEU A 61 4.83 -1.18 6.17
C LEU A 61 5.55 0.16 6.35
N PRO A 62 6.51 0.26 7.31
CA PRO A 62 7.27 1.49 7.47
C PRO A 62 8.14 1.75 6.24
N ARG A 63 8.07 2.96 5.69
CA ARG A 63 8.90 3.36 4.54
C ARG A 63 10.39 3.29 4.83
N ASP A 64 10.75 3.54 6.09
CA ASP A 64 12.12 3.54 6.59
C ASP A 64 12.57 2.18 7.15
N ALA A 65 11.79 1.11 6.93
CA ALA A 65 12.20 -0.22 7.35
C ALA A 65 13.56 -0.58 6.76
N LYS A 66 14.46 -1.07 7.62
CA LYS A 66 15.79 -1.54 7.23
C LYS A 66 15.66 -2.86 6.47
N VAL A 67 16.05 -2.87 5.21
CA VAL A 67 15.88 -4.02 4.33
C VAL A 67 17.08 -4.20 3.40
N GLU A 68 17.24 -5.42 2.92
CA GLU A 68 18.03 -5.72 1.74
C GLU A 68 17.14 -5.60 0.49
N VAL A 69 17.48 -4.67 -0.40
CA VAL A 69 16.71 -4.47 -1.63
C VAL A 69 17.13 -5.50 -2.67
N SER A 70 16.16 -6.27 -3.14
CA SER A 70 16.40 -7.34 -4.10
C SER A 70 17.02 -6.84 -5.41
N GLY A 71 18.20 -7.40 -5.76
CA GLY A 71 18.98 -6.98 -6.91
C GLY A 71 19.89 -5.77 -6.66
N TYR A 72 19.89 -5.25 -5.44
CA TYR A 72 20.72 -4.12 -4.98
C TYR A 72 21.32 -4.39 -3.59
N GLU A 73 21.74 -5.62 -3.37
CA GLU A 73 22.24 -6.10 -2.08
C GLU A 73 23.50 -5.34 -1.63
N SER A 74 24.28 -4.84 -2.60
CA SER A 74 25.47 -4.00 -2.32
C SER A 74 25.16 -2.66 -1.66
N GLU A 75 23.92 -2.20 -1.76
CA GLU A 75 23.43 -0.93 -1.16
C GLU A 75 22.90 -1.13 0.29
N TYR A 76 23.04 -2.34 0.84
CA TYR A 76 22.61 -2.60 2.20
C TYR A 76 23.47 -1.84 3.23
N PRO A 77 22.90 -1.26 4.30
CA PRO A 77 21.45 -1.23 4.59
C PRO A 77 20.68 -0.21 3.77
N SER A 78 19.50 -0.58 3.31
CA SER A 78 18.61 0.31 2.57
C SER A 78 17.27 0.47 3.28
N LYS A 79 16.58 1.58 3.01
CA LYS A 79 15.20 1.77 3.44
C LYS A 79 14.25 1.08 2.45
N LEU A 80 13.14 0.55 2.93
CA LEU A 80 12.16 -0.11 2.08
C LEU A 80 11.67 0.78 0.92
N ASN A 81 11.52 2.08 1.16
CA ASN A 81 11.11 3.03 0.12
C ASN A 81 12.16 3.25 -0.98
N ALA A 82 13.42 2.85 -0.75
CA ALA A 82 14.47 2.90 -1.76
C ALA A 82 14.31 1.80 -2.83
N ALA A 83 13.60 0.72 -2.53
CA ALA A 83 13.38 -0.35 -3.49
C ALA A 83 12.71 0.14 -4.78
N TYR A 84 11.69 0.99 -4.65
CA TYR A 84 11.04 1.61 -5.81
C TYR A 84 11.97 2.58 -6.54
N PHE A 85 12.75 3.35 -5.80
CA PHE A 85 13.74 4.28 -6.37
C PHE A 85 14.80 3.57 -7.19
N TYR A 86 15.29 2.41 -6.71
CA TYR A 86 16.33 1.66 -7.41
C TYR A 86 15.82 0.93 -8.65
N GLY A 87 14.69 0.28 -8.57
CA GLY A 87 14.24 -0.62 -9.64
C GLY A 87 12.74 -0.60 -9.94
N GLY A 88 11.99 0.38 -9.43
CA GLY A 88 10.58 0.52 -9.70
C GLY A 88 9.69 -0.50 -8.96
N SER A 89 8.46 -0.65 -9.44
CA SER A 89 7.44 -1.49 -8.79
C SER A 89 7.87 -2.95 -8.66
N GLY A 90 8.55 -3.48 -9.68
CA GLY A 90 9.00 -4.89 -9.66
C GLY A 90 10.01 -5.18 -8.57
N THR A 91 10.98 -4.30 -8.36
CA THR A 91 11.96 -4.41 -7.28
C THR A 91 11.29 -4.26 -5.91
N ALA A 92 10.36 -3.33 -5.78
CA ALA A 92 9.59 -3.17 -4.54
C ALA A 92 8.78 -4.44 -4.21
N VAL A 93 8.07 -5.02 -5.18
CA VAL A 93 7.33 -6.29 -5.02
C VAL A 93 8.26 -7.39 -4.53
N LYS A 94 9.38 -7.61 -5.22
CA LYS A 94 10.32 -8.68 -4.88
C LYS A 94 10.93 -8.47 -3.49
N THR A 95 11.29 -7.24 -3.15
CA THR A 95 11.81 -6.89 -1.82
C THR A 95 10.80 -7.20 -0.72
N VAL A 96 9.53 -6.79 -0.87
CA VAL A 96 8.48 -7.08 0.11
C VAL A 96 8.20 -8.59 0.22
N GLN A 97 8.16 -9.31 -0.91
CA GLN A 97 8.00 -10.77 -0.90
C GLN A 97 9.10 -11.47 -0.11
N ASN A 98 10.35 -11.08 -0.33
CA ASN A 98 11.48 -11.64 0.38
C ASN A 98 11.47 -11.27 1.86
N TYR A 99 11.21 -10.01 2.16
CA TYR A 99 11.21 -9.48 3.52
C TYR A 99 10.14 -10.10 4.43
N LEU A 100 8.94 -10.34 3.91
CA LEU A 100 7.82 -10.91 4.68
C LEU A 100 7.56 -12.39 4.40
N ASN A 101 8.20 -12.99 3.41
CA ASN A 101 7.86 -14.33 2.93
C ASN A 101 6.36 -14.51 2.64
N VAL A 102 5.81 -13.56 1.91
CA VAL A 102 4.41 -13.51 1.50
C VAL A 102 4.36 -13.26 -0.01
N PRO A 103 3.60 -14.04 -0.81
CA PRO A 103 3.46 -13.76 -2.22
C PRO A 103 2.70 -12.46 -2.43
N ILE A 104 3.18 -11.62 -3.34
CA ILE A 104 2.52 -10.42 -3.82
C ILE A 104 2.03 -10.70 -5.24
N ASP A 105 0.72 -10.77 -5.43
CA ASP A 105 0.12 -11.16 -6.71
C ASP A 105 0.08 -9.99 -7.70
N PHE A 106 -0.23 -8.80 -7.22
CA PHE A 106 -0.35 -7.59 -8.02
C PHE A 106 0.26 -6.39 -7.30
N TYR A 107 0.49 -5.32 -8.04
CA TYR A 107 0.85 -4.03 -7.47
C TYR A 107 0.05 -2.89 -8.08
N ALA A 108 -0.11 -1.82 -7.32
CA ALA A 108 -0.61 -0.53 -7.77
C ALA A 108 0.21 0.58 -7.13
N THR A 109 0.84 1.40 -7.95
CA THR A 109 1.63 2.55 -7.52
C THR A 109 0.90 3.82 -7.94
N ILE A 110 0.50 4.63 -6.95
CA ILE A 110 -0.31 5.83 -7.14
C ILE A 110 0.58 7.05 -6.98
N ASN A 111 0.49 7.96 -7.95
CA ASN A 111 1.07 9.27 -7.82
C ASN A 111 0.22 10.13 -6.88
N MET A 112 0.77 10.52 -5.74
CA MET A 112 0.06 11.35 -4.75
C MET A 112 -0.27 12.75 -5.30
N GLY A 113 0.49 13.26 -6.30
CA GLY A 113 0.14 14.48 -7.03
C GLY A 113 -1.13 14.36 -7.88
N GLY A 114 -1.51 13.14 -8.27
CA GLY A 114 -2.74 12.84 -9.01
C GLY A 114 -3.87 12.31 -8.14
N LEU A 115 -3.68 12.24 -6.82
CA LEU A 115 -4.65 11.69 -5.87
C LEU A 115 -6.01 12.39 -5.96
N GLU A 116 -6.01 13.70 -6.10
CA GLU A 116 -7.22 14.51 -6.27
C GLU A 116 -8.07 14.02 -7.44
N ARG A 117 -7.46 13.80 -8.61
CA ARG A 117 -8.14 13.32 -9.81
C ARG A 117 -8.67 11.90 -9.67
N LEU A 118 -7.92 11.03 -9.01
CA LEU A 118 -8.35 9.67 -8.74
C LEU A 118 -9.59 9.66 -7.83
N ILE A 119 -9.59 10.45 -6.77
CA ILE A 119 -10.71 10.55 -5.84
C ILE A 119 -11.95 11.12 -6.54
N ASP A 120 -11.80 12.17 -7.33
CA ASP A 120 -12.90 12.73 -8.11
C ASP A 120 -13.47 11.73 -9.12
N SER A 121 -12.61 10.91 -9.73
CA SER A 121 -13.04 9.89 -10.70
C SER A 121 -13.90 8.78 -10.09
N VAL A 122 -13.79 8.55 -8.79
CA VAL A 122 -14.62 7.59 -8.06
C VAL A 122 -15.80 8.25 -7.32
N GLY A 123 -16.03 9.55 -7.52
CA GLY A 123 -17.11 10.31 -6.89
C GLY A 123 -16.85 10.70 -5.44
N GLY A 124 -15.59 10.86 -5.04
CA GLY A 124 -15.19 11.19 -3.69
C GLY A 124 -15.09 9.99 -2.76
N LEU A 125 -14.72 10.23 -1.52
CA LEU A 125 -14.54 9.21 -0.48
C LEU A 125 -15.29 9.62 0.80
N ASP A 126 -15.80 8.63 1.51
CA ASP A 126 -16.38 8.83 2.85
C ASP A 126 -15.33 8.42 3.90
N ILE A 127 -14.88 9.40 4.68
CA ILE A 127 -13.78 9.25 5.63
C ILE A 127 -14.18 9.79 6.99
N LYS A 128 -13.83 9.05 8.04
CA LYS A 128 -13.84 9.53 9.42
C LYS A 128 -12.46 10.08 9.74
N PRO A 129 -12.26 11.40 9.85
CA PRO A 129 -10.94 11.96 10.09
C PRO A 129 -10.32 11.44 11.38
N LEU A 130 -9.00 11.24 11.34
CA LEU A 130 -8.22 10.76 12.49
C LEU A 130 -7.91 11.87 13.49
N LEU A 131 -8.09 13.13 13.10
CA LEU A 131 -7.74 14.30 13.88
C LEU A 131 -8.70 15.45 13.55
N THR A 132 -9.00 16.30 14.54
CA THR A 132 -9.71 17.58 14.34
C THR A 132 -8.69 18.66 14.01
N PHE A 133 -8.84 19.30 12.85
CA PHE A 133 -7.98 20.40 12.41
C PHE A 133 -8.62 21.22 11.29
N THR A 134 -8.03 22.38 11.02
CA THR A 134 -8.32 23.20 9.84
C THR A 134 -7.05 23.36 9.03
N TYR A 135 -7.14 23.16 7.74
CA TYR A 135 -6.05 23.33 6.78
C TYR A 135 -6.63 23.76 5.43
N ASP A 136 -5.97 24.73 4.79
CA ASP A 136 -6.38 25.27 3.48
C ASP A 136 -7.88 25.68 3.44
N ASN A 137 -8.32 26.41 4.47
CA ASN A 137 -9.71 26.84 4.68
C ASN A 137 -10.74 25.70 4.77
N GLN A 138 -10.30 24.48 5.03
CA GLN A 138 -11.17 23.31 5.22
C GLN A 138 -11.02 22.76 6.62
N SER A 139 -12.15 22.46 7.26
CA SER A 139 -12.21 21.93 8.62
C SER A 139 -12.59 20.46 8.62
N PHE A 140 -11.91 19.70 9.48
CA PHE A 140 -12.11 18.27 9.68
C PHE A 140 -12.35 18.02 11.17
N VAL A 141 -13.34 17.17 11.47
CA VAL A 141 -13.68 16.79 12.84
C VAL A 141 -13.40 15.31 13.03
N LYS A 142 -12.60 14.98 14.03
CA LYS A 142 -12.25 13.59 14.35
C LYS A 142 -13.50 12.72 14.50
N ASP A 143 -13.48 11.53 13.91
CA ASP A 143 -14.52 10.50 13.95
C ASP A 143 -15.87 10.89 13.34
N GLU A 144 -16.03 12.11 12.77
CA GLU A 144 -17.22 12.53 12.06
C GLU A 144 -17.14 12.10 10.59
N GLU A 145 -18.07 11.26 10.16
CA GLU A 145 -18.10 10.79 8.76
C GLU A 145 -18.26 11.97 7.81
N THR A 146 -17.29 12.14 6.94
CA THR A 146 -17.17 13.28 6.04
C THR A 146 -16.98 12.82 4.61
N HIS A 147 -17.86 13.25 3.71
CA HIS A 147 -17.64 13.07 2.29
C HIS A 147 -16.58 14.05 1.80
N MET A 148 -15.52 13.51 1.18
CA MET A 148 -14.42 14.29 0.65
C MET A 148 -14.33 14.12 -0.87
N ASP A 149 -14.41 15.22 -1.60
CA ASP A 149 -13.94 15.27 -2.98
C ASP A 149 -12.40 15.26 -3.03
N GLY A 150 -11.83 15.27 -4.21
CA GLY A 150 -10.38 15.22 -4.38
C GLY A 150 -9.66 16.38 -3.70
N ALA A 151 -10.16 17.62 -3.82
CA ALA A 151 -9.55 18.80 -3.21
C ALA A 151 -9.58 18.73 -1.68
N ARG A 152 -10.70 18.30 -1.10
CA ARG A 152 -10.85 18.16 0.35
C ARG A 152 -9.96 17.04 0.89
N ALA A 153 -9.90 15.90 0.22
CA ALA A 153 -9.02 14.79 0.59
C ALA A 153 -7.54 15.19 0.49
N LEU A 154 -7.17 15.98 -0.51
CA LEU A 154 -5.81 16.48 -0.67
C LEU A 154 -5.41 17.42 0.49
N ALA A 155 -6.30 18.33 0.91
CA ALA A 155 -6.09 19.17 2.09
C ALA A 155 -5.93 18.31 3.36
N TYR A 156 -6.76 17.28 3.50
CA TYR A 156 -6.72 16.34 4.62
C TYR A 156 -5.36 15.61 4.74
N VAL A 157 -4.78 15.18 3.63
CA VAL A 157 -3.50 14.44 3.65
C VAL A 157 -2.26 15.33 3.65
N ARG A 158 -2.37 16.62 3.31
CA ARG A 158 -1.22 17.55 3.25
C ARG A 158 -0.84 18.16 4.59
N MET A 159 -1.79 18.34 5.50
CA MET A 159 -1.53 18.96 6.79
C MET A 159 -0.46 18.17 7.57
N ARG A 160 0.48 18.89 8.14
CA ARG A 160 1.61 18.31 8.90
C ARG A 160 1.87 19.04 10.21
N TYR A 161 1.89 20.36 10.17
CA TYR A 161 2.49 21.19 11.23
C TYR A 161 1.68 21.24 12.53
N THR A 162 0.35 21.08 12.47
CA THR A 162 -0.50 21.09 13.66
C THR A 162 -0.86 19.70 14.16
N ASP A 163 -0.29 18.67 13.56
CA ASP A 163 -0.50 17.28 14.00
C ASP A 163 0.40 16.97 15.19
N PRO A 164 -0.13 16.54 16.34
CA PRO A 164 0.68 16.12 17.48
C PRO A 164 1.66 14.99 17.18
N GLN A 165 1.34 14.17 16.18
CA GLN A 165 2.20 13.08 15.71
C GLN A 165 3.11 13.50 14.54
N GLY A 166 3.03 14.76 14.11
CA GLY A 166 3.85 15.30 13.02
C GLY A 166 3.71 14.51 11.72
N ASP A 167 4.82 14.06 11.18
CA ASP A 167 4.84 13.33 9.91
C ASP A 167 4.17 11.95 9.99
N TYR A 168 4.22 11.29 11.13
CA TYR A 168 3.52 10.00 11.33
C TYR A 168 2.01 10.13 11.21
N GLY A 169 1.43 11.21 11.75
CA GLY A 169 0.01 11.51 11.59
C GLY A 169 -0.38 11.77 10.13
N ARG A 170 0.45 12.52 9.39
CA ARG A 170 0.27 12.72 7.96
C ARG A 170 0.28 11.39 7.19
N GLN A 171 1.26 10.54 7.47
CA GLN A 171 1.35 9.21 6.85
C GLN A 171 0.13 8.33 7.18
N ALA A 172 -0.38 8.38 8.41
CA ALA A 172 -1.58 7.68 8.80
C ALA A 172 -2.80 8.13 7.99
N ARG A 173 -2.97 9.44 7.76
CA ARG A 173 -4.04 9.99 6.91
C ARG A 173 -3.87 9.58 5.45
N GLN A 174 -2.65 9.60 4.92
CA GLN A 174 -2.38 9.10 3.56
C GLN A 174 -2.78 7.64 3.41
N ARG A 175 -2.38 6.79 4.35
CA ARG A 175 -2.77 5.37 4.36
C ARG A 175 -4.29 5.20 4.40
N GLN A 176 -4.98 5.96 5.24
CA GLN A 176 -6.43 5.94 5.34
C GLN A 176 -7.10 6.28 4.00
N VAL A 177 -6.67 7.35 3.35
CA VAL A 177 -7.22 7.78 2.05
C VAL A 177 -6.95 6.73 0.97
N LEU A 178 -5.74 6.21 0.87
CA LEU A 178 -5.41 5.17 -0.12
C LEU A 178 -6.18 3.87 0.12
N THR A 179 -6.37 3.48 1.38
CA THR A 179 -7.18 2.32 1.74
C THR A 179 -8.64 2.51 1.33
N GLN A 180 -9.22 3.67 1.59
CA GLN A 180 -10.59 3.99 1.19
C GLN A 180 -10.76 4.09 -0.33
N LEU A 181 -9.75 4.63 -1.02
CA LEU A 181 -9.73 4.68 -2.48
C LEU A 181 -9.72 3.27 -3.09
N ALA A 182 -8.87 2.38 -2.58
CA ALA A 182 -8.82 0.99 -3.00
C ALA A 182 -10.13 0.25 -2.70
N PHE A 183 -10.71 0.47 -1.53
CA PHE A 183 -12.01 -0.05 -1.15
C PHE A 183 -13.11 0.41 -2.11
N LYS A 184 -13.22 1.70 -2.37
CA LYS A 184 -14.24 2.25 -3.27
C LYS A 184 -14.02 1.83 -4.72
N GLY A 185 -12.77 1.78 -5.17
CA GLY A 185 -12.42 1.30 -6.51
C GLY A 185 -12.94 -0.11 -6.78
N SER A 186 -12.97 -1.00 -5.79
CA SER A 186 -13.50 -2.36 -5.91
C SER A 186 -15.03 -2.42 -6.05
N HIS A 187 -15.75 -1.33 -5.76
CA HIS A 187 -17.21 -1.24 -5.90
C HIS A 187 -17.67 -0.63 -7.24
N LEU A 188 -16.74 -0.22 -8.10
CA LEU A 188 -17.02 0.60 -9.26
C LEU A 188 -17.26 -0.17 -10.57
N THR A 189 -17.57 -1.44 -10.52
CA THR A 189 -17.82 -2.25 -11.73
C THR A 189 -18.89 -1.67 -12.67
N SER A 190 -19.81 -0.88 -12.14
CA SER A 190 -20.85 -0.21 -12.95
C SER A 190 -20.41 1.14 -13.55
N LEU A 191 -19.24 1.66 -13.14
CA LEU A 191 -18.73 2.98 -13.53
C LEU A 191 -17.45 2.93 -14.38
N ILE A 192 -17.03 1.75 -14.83
CA ILE A 192 -15.87 1.61 -15.72
C ILE A 192 -16.21 2.22 -17.08
N ASN A 193 -15.96 3.51 -17.18
CA ASN A 193 -16.05 4.25 -18.45
C ASN A 193 -14.65 4.65 -18.92
N GLN A 194 -14.54 5.10 -20.17
CA GLN A 194 -13.27 5.52 -20.75
C GLN A 194 -12.58 6.63 -19.95
N LYS A 195 -13.33 7.54 -19.34
CA LYS A 195 -12.79 8.64 -18.54
C LYS A 195 -12.13 8.11 -17.27
N PHE A 196 -12.75 7.17 -16.57
CA PHE A 196 -12.20 6.52 -15.38
C PHE A 196 -10.90 5.77 -15.72
N LEU A 197 -10.91 4.94 -16.76
CA LEU A 197 -9.73 4.20 -17.23
C LEU A 197 -8.59 5.13 -17.64
N SER A 198 -8.90 6.21 -18.35
CA SER A 198 -7.92 7.23 -18.73
C SER A 198 -7.32 7.94 -17.51
N THR A 199 -8.10 8.22 -16.48
CA THR A 199 -7.61 8.83 -15.24
C THR A 199 -6.70 7.88 -14.49
N ILE A 200 -7.10 6.63 -14.31
CA ILE A 200 -6.28 5.60 -13.65
C ILE A 200 -4.95 5.43 -14.39
N SER A 201 -4.96 5.27 -15.71
CA SER A 201 -3.74 5.04 -16.49
C SER A 201 -2.74 6.19 -16.43
N LYS A 202 -3.19 7.40 -16.13
CA LYS A 202 -2.33 8.59 -15.96
C LYS A 202 -1.77 8.76 -14.55
N GLN A 203 -2.48 8.26 -13.54
CA GLN A 203 -2.17 8.51 -12.12
C GLN A 203 -1.70 7.26 -11.38
N MET A 204 -1.76 6.10 -12.03
CA MET A 204 -1.41 4.82 -11.42
C MET A 204 -0.62 3.95 -12.39
N VAL A 205 0.41 3.29 -11.88
CA VAL A 205 1.10 2.19 -12.56
C VAL A 205 0.71 0.89 -11.87
N THR A 206 0.21 -0.07 -12.64
CA THR A 206 -0.23 -1.36 -12.12
C THR A 206 0.02 -2.47 -13.15
N ASP A 207 0.16 -3.70 -12.67
CA ASP A 207 0.18 -4.90 -13.50
C ASP A 207 -1.19 -5.59 -13.60
N LEU A 208 -2.23 -4.99 -13.00
CA LEU A 208 -3.61 -5.42 -13.20
C LEU A 208 -4.06 -5.09 -14.61
N THR A 209 -4.56 -6.10 -15.31
CA THR A 209 -5.21 -5.92 -16.62
C THR A 209 -6.65 -5.44 -16.44
N PHE A 210 -7.28 -5.01 -17.54
CA PHE A 210 -8.70 -4.68 -17.51
C PHE A 210 -9.57 -5.87 -17.08
N ASP A 211 -9.26 -7.06 -17.58
CA ASP A 211 -9.97 -8.29 -17.20
C ASP A 211 -9.77 -8.63 -15.71
N ASP A 212 -8.57 -8.42 -15.17
CA ASP A 212 -8.30 -8.57 -13.73
C ASP A 212 -9.20 -7.63 -12.90
N LEU A 213 -9.32 -6.36 -13.33
CA LEU A 213 -10.18 -5.38 -12.68
C LEU A 213 -11.66 -5.80 -12.70
N LEU A 214 -12.13 -6.37 -13.81
CA LEU A 214 -13.49 -6.90 -13.90
C LEU A 214 -13.71 -8.07 -12.93
N VAL A 215 -12.76 -8.99 -12.83
CA VAL A 215 -12.82 -10.11 -11.89
C VAL A 215 -12.81 -9.62 -10.44
N LEU A 216 -11.91 -8.68 -10.11
CA LEU A 216 -11.85 -8.07 -8.78
C LEU A 216 -13.18 -7.41 -8.42
N GLY A 217 -13.75 -6.62 -9.32
CA GLY A 217 -15.01 -5.95 -9.08
C GLY A 217 -16.22 -6.88 -8.97
N SER A 218 -16.20 -8.05 -9.59
CA SER A 218 -17.30 -9.02 -9.55
C SER A 218 -17.15 -10.04 -8.42
N LYS A 219 -16.04 -10.77 -8.39
CA LYS A 219 -15.80 -11.87 -7.43
C LYS A 219 -15.30 -11.42 -6.07
N TYR A 220 -14.53 -10.32 -6.01
CA TYR A 220 -13.84 -9.87 -4.80
C TYR A 220 -14.54 -8.72 -4.07
N ARG A 221 -15.63 -8.20 -4.63
CA ARG A 221 -16.40 -7.13 -3.99
C ARG A 221 -16.84 -7.49 -2.57
N VAL A 222 -17.21 -8.75 -2.35
CA VAL A 222 -17.63 -9.23 -1.02
C VAL A 222 -16.50 -9.18 0.01
N ALA A 223 -15.24 -9.18 -0.40
CA ALA A 223 -14.09 -9.05 0.50
C ALA A 223 -14.08 -7.71 1.24
N THR A 224 -14.74 -6.70 0.71
CA THR A 224 -14.81 -5.37 1.31
C THR A 224 -15.85 -5.24 2.41
N HIS A 225 -16.62 -6.26 2.74
CA HIS A 225 -17.60 -6.22 3.82
C HIS A 225 -16.97 -6.01 5.20
N ASN A 226 -15.78 -6.59 5.43
CA ASN A 226 -15.04 -6.42 6.67
C ASN A 226 -13.62 -5.98 6.35
N MET A 227 -13.21 -4.84 6.91
CA MET A 227 -11.84 -4.35 6.78
C MET A 227 -11.08 -4.57 8.09
N VAL A 228 -9.92 -5.21 7.98
CA VAL A 228 -8.96 -5.38 9.07
C VAL A 228 -7.72 -4.59 8.71
N THR A 229 -7.30 -3.68 9.57
CA THR A 229 -6.08 -2.88 9.38
C THR A 229 -5.07 -3.19 10.46
N ASP A 230 -3.81 -3.26 10.07
CA ASP A 230 -2.67 -3.45 10.97
C ASP A 230 -1.45 -2.72 10.41
N HIS A 231 -0.37 -2.71 11.15
CA HIS A 231 0.90 -2.14 10.71
C HIS A 231 2.07 -2.96 11.26
N LEU A 232 3.16 -2.97 10.53
CA LEU A 232 4.43 -3.51 10.98
C LEU A 232 5.12 -2.45 11.84
N ALA A 233 5.23 -2.70 13.14
CA ALA A 233 5.90 -1.79 14.07
C ALA A 233 7.41 -2.02 14.06
N GLY A 234 8.19 -0.94 14.07
CA GLY A 234 9.64 -0.98 14.17
C GLY A 234 10.16 -0.12 15.30
N GLN A 235 11.42 -0.36 15.67
CA GLN A 235 12.16 0.46 16.63
C GLN A 235 13.09 1.39 15.86
N PRO A 236 13.26 2.66 16.32
CA PRO A 236 14.22 3.58 15.71
C PRO A 236 15.65 3.04 15.83
N ASN A 237 16.41 3.08 14.75
CA ASN A 237 17.82 2.74 14.72
C ASN A 237 18.58 3.75 13.85
N GLN A 238 19.71 4.23 14.34
CA GLN A 238 20.60 5.13 13.58
C GLN A 238 21.81 4.32 13.11
N GLU A 239 22.05 4.35 11.80
CA GLU A 239 23.21 3.69 11.21
C GLU A 239 23.75 4.50 10.05
N ASN A 240 25.06 4.73 10.02
CA ASN A 240 25.76 5.51 8.98
C ASN A 240 25.14 6.90 8.72
N GLY A 241 24.59 7.54 9.77
CA GLY A 241 23.95 8.86 9.65
C GLY A 241 22.52 8.82 9.11
N GLU A 242 21.97 7.63 8.83
CA GLU A 242 20.58 7.45 8.43
C GLU A 242 19.71 6.86 9.58
N SER A 243 18.45 7.27 9.61
CA SER A 243 17.47 6.75 10.54
C SER A 243 16.67 5.63 9.87
N PHE A 244 16.66 4.47 10.50
CA PHE A 244 15.86 3.31 10.09
C PHE A 244 14.79 2.99 11.11
N GLU A 245 13.75 2.29 10.67
CA GLU A 245 12.80 1.59 11.52
C GLU A 245 13.08 0.09 11.42
N VAL A 246 13.41 -0.55 12.54
CA VAL A 246 13.78 -1.97 12.56
C VAL A 246 12.75 -2.75 13.36
N PRO A 247 11.86 -3.50 12.70
CA PRO A 247 10.97 -4.43 13.38
C PRO A 247 11.75 -5.60 13.97
N THR A 248 11.31 -6.07 15.14
CA THR A 248 11.83 -7.33 15.69
C THR A 248 11.44 -8.52 14.78
N THR A 249 12.19 -9.60 14.83
CA THR A 249 11.84 -10.84 14.15
C THR A 249 10.45 -11.33 14.53
N LYS A 250 10.10 -11.26 15.83
CA LYS A 250 8.78 -11.61 16.35
C LYS A 250 7.67 -10.76 15.73
N GLU A 251 7.87 -9.46 15.62
CA GLU A 251 6.89 -8.55 14.99
C GLU A 251 6.73 -8.84 13.50
N ARG A 252 7.83 -9.04 12.75
CA ARG A 252 7.75 -9.44 11.35
C ARG A 252 7.06 -10.79 11.18
N GLN A 253 7.36 -11.77 12.05
CA GLN A 253 6.68 -13.06 12.01
C GLN A 253 5.18 -12.91 12.28
N ARG A 254 4.79 -12.03 13.19
CA ARG A 254 3.38 -11.71 13.45
C ARG A 254 2.67 -11.23 12.19
N ILE A 255 3.27 -10.29 11.47
CA ILE A 255 2.73 -9.77 10.21
C ILE A 255 2.74 -10.83 9.10
N THR A 256 3.80 -11.59 8.97
CA THR A 256 3.87 -12.73 8.03
C THR A 256 2.72 -13.71 8.29
N ASN A 257 2.49 -14.07 9.54
CA ASN A 257 1.40 -14.98 9.93
C ASN A 257 0.03 -14.39 9.61
N LEU A 258 -0.17 -13.11 9.89
CA LEU A 258 -1.43 -12.40 9.59
C LEU A 258 -1.74 -12.43 8.09
N LEU A 259 -0.78 -12.04 7.26
CA LEU A 259 -0.95 -11.99 5.81
C LEU A 259 -1.12 -13.39 5.19
N ARG A 260 -0.30 -14.35 5.61
CA ARG A 260 -0.42 -15.74 5.12
C ARG A 260 -1.75 -16.37 5.50
N LYS A 261 -2.23 -16.14 6.73
CA LYS A 261 -3.56 -16.58 7.19
C LYS A 261 -4.68 -15.93 6.36
N ALA A 262 -4.58 -14.63 6.10
CA ALA A 262 -5.54 -13.92 5.24
C ALA A 262 -5.57 -14.49 3.81
N LEU A 263 -4.41 -14.89 3.29
CA LEU A 263 -4.25 -15.53 1.97
C LEU A 263 -4.66 -17.02 1.97
N GLY A 264 -4.97 -17.61 3.11
CA GLY A 264 -5.25 -19.05 3.21
C GLY A 264 -4.02 -19.95 2.99
N LEU A 265 -2.83 -19.40 3.22
CA LEU A 265 -1.55 -20.11 3.07
C LEU A 265 -1.11 -20.74 4.39
N LYS A 266 -0.31 -21.81 4.28
CA LYS A 266 0.32 -22.44 5.44
C LYS A 266 1.25 -21.46 6.15
N HIS A 267 1.43 -21.69 7.45
CA HIS A 267 2.46 -21.00 8.23
C HIS A 267 3.83 -21.19 7.57
N ALA A 268 4.62 -20.12 7.55
CA ALA A 268 6.01 -20.15 7.13
C ALA A 268 6.79 -19.11 7.92
N GLN A 269 8.08 -19.34 8.06
CA GLN A 269 8.99 -18.40 8.70
C GLN A 269 9.04 -17.11 7.89
N THR A 270 9.07 -15.96 8.58
CA THR A 270 9.28 -14.66 7.94
C THR A 270 10.60 -14.65 7.17
N GLY A 271 10.71 -13.78 6.17
CA GLY A 271 11.90 -13.71 5.34
C GLY A 271 13.11 -13.12 6.07
N ASP A 272 14.27 -13.26 5.45
CA ASP A 272 15.52 -12.67 5.91
C ASP A 272 15.60 -11.19 5.49
N SER A 273 16.06 -10.33 6.39
CA SER A 273 16.28 -8.90 6.11
C SER A 273 17.77 -8.53 6.10
N GLY A 274 18.67 -9.53 6.12
CA GLY A 274 20.11 -9.30 6.22
C GLY A 274 20.65 -9.12 7.63
N GLU A 275 19.84 -8.72 8.58
CA GLU A 275 20.15 -8.67 10.01
C GLU A 275 18.93 -9.00 10.85
N TRP A 276 19.13 -9.94 11.76
CA TRP A 276 18.15 -10.30 12.76
C TRP A 276 18.44 -9.56 14.04
N VAL A 277 17.54 -8.71 14.46
CA VAL A 277 17.56 -8.15 15.80
C VAL A 277 16.51 -8.90 16.60
N ASP A 278 16.91 -9.98 17.21
CA ASP A 278 16.10 -10.61 18.24
C ASP A 278 16.23 -9.77 19.51
N ALA A 279 15.12 -9.12 19.88
CA ALA A 279 15.07 -8.32 21.09
C ALA A 279 14.89 -9.18 22.35
N ASP A 280 14.78 -10.50 22.21
CA ASP A 280 14.40 -11.43 23.28
C ASP A 280 15.42 -12.59 23.50
N ASP A 281 16.66 -12.47 23.02
CA ASP A 281 17.74 -13.40 23.40
C ASP A 281 18.56 -12.89 24.61
#